data_50278ef099fd5827d3980dc3ce0f778c
#
_entry.id   50278ef099fd5827d3980dc3ce0f778c
#
_cell.length_a   1.000
_cell.length_b   1.000
_cell.length_c   1.000
_cell.angle_alpha   90.00
_cell.angle_beta   90.00
_cell.angle_gamma   90.00
#
_symmetry.space_group_name_H-M   'P 1'
#
loop_
_entity.id
_entity.type
_entity.pdbx_description
1 polymer ?
#
loop_
_entity_poly.entity_id
_entity_poly.type
_entity_poly.pdbx_seq_one_letter_code
_entity_poly.pdbx_strand_id
1 'polypeptide(L)'
;MIGIKSIASYVPVAGVDNYAQGAKFEKNEEFILGKIGSAFLPRKDADQETSDLCVEAVNALFANNPQLKRESIDVLIVVTQNGDEEGLPHTAAIVQDKLGLPTTVAAFDISLGCSGYVYGIYAIKGFMEATGLKNGLLVTADPYSKIVDPEDRNTTMLFGDAATATWMGENPAWELGKAKFGTDGSGAPHLKVTDGVFFMNGRQVFNFALLKVPAHLHELLEDSDLQTSDIDAFCIHQGSAAIVDAVARRFEGEPEKFIKDMVETGNTISSSVPLLLEKHMLNSSWKRVAISGFGVGLSWGSAILQRP
;
A
#
# COMPACT_ATOMS: atom_id res chain seq x y z
N MET A 1 -7.44 -11.13 20.37
CA MET A 1 -7.79 -10.44 19.10
C MET A 1 -6.52 -10.22 18.30
N ILE A 2 -6.55 -10.55 17.01
CA ILE A 2 -5.41 -10.32 16.09
C ILE A 2 -5.50 -8.91 15.51
N GLY A 3 -4.37 -8.20 15.46
CA GLY A 3 -4.24 -6.88 14.87
C GLY A 3 -2.78 -6.52 14.55
N ILE A 4 -2.50 -5.25 14.22
CA ILE A 4 -1.18 -4.77 13.82
C ILE A 4 -0.30 -4.59 15.05
N LYS A 5 0.84 -5.25 15.08
CA LYS A 5 1.87 -5.11 16.15
C LYS A 5 2.98 -4.15 15.74
N SER A 6 3.46 -4.25 14.52
CA SER A 6 4.55 -3.45 13.97
C SER A 6 4.50 -3.43 12.46
N ILE A 7 5.08 -2.40 11.86
CA ILE A 7 5.27 -2.26 10.41
C ILE A 7 6.73 -1.85 10.20
N ALA A 8 7.35 -2.37 9.16
CA ALA A 8 8.63 -1.90 8.65
C ALA A 8 8.61 -1.87 7.12
N SER A 9 9.47 -1.08 6.52
CA SER A 9 9.55 -0.91 5.08
C SER A 9 10.97 -1.05 4.55
N TYR A 10 11.02 -1.29 3.26
CA TYR A 10 12.21 -1.12 2.43
C TYR A 10 11.87 -0.21 1.27
N VAL A 11 12.63 0.88 1.13
CA VAL A 11 12.55 1.80 0.01
C VAL A 11 13.94 1.83 -0.64
N PRO A 12 14.08 1.45 -1.92
CA PRO A 12 15.36 1.52 -2.63
C PRO A 12 15.98 2.92 -2.57
N VAL A 13 17.30 2.98 -2.38
CA VAL A 13 18.04 4.26 -2.35
C VAL A 13 18.25 4.80 -3.76
N ALA A 14 18.46 3.90 -4.72
CA ALA A 14 18.55 4.28 -6.14
C ALA A 14 17.17 4.67 -6.68
N GLY A 15 17.16 5.55 -7.68
CA GLY A 15 15.88 5.98 -8.25
C GLY A 15 16.03 7.04 -9.34
N VAL A 16 14.93 7.66 -9.66
CA VAL A 16 14.82 8.65 -10.73
C VAL A 16 14.43 10.02 -10.16
N ASP A 17 15.18 11.03 -10.53
CA ASP A 17 14.87 12.43 -10.25
C ASP A 17 13.73 12.89 -11.17
N ASN A 18 12.58 13.22 -10.58
CA ASN A 18 11.41 13.66 -11.31
C ASN A 18 11.56 15.08 -11.90
N TYR A 19 12.48 15.90 -11.39
CA TYR A 19 12.79 17.19 -12.02
C TYR A 19 13.50 16.98 -13.36
N ALA A 20 14.43 16.03 -13.41
CA ALA A 20 15.10 15.64 -14.66
C ALA A 20 14.10 15.02 -15.66
N GLN A 21 13.19 14.14 -15.20
CA GLN A 21 12.10 13.63 -16.05
C GLN A 21 11.14 14.74 -16.49
N GLY A 22 10.80 15.66 -15.56
CA GLY A 22 9.96 16.81 -15.86
C GLY A 22 10.50 17.65 -16.98
N ALA A 23 11.81 17.92 -16.99
CA ALA A 23 12.48 18.64 -18.10
C ALA A 23 12.30 17.93 -19.44
N LYS A 24 12.44 16.59 -19.49
CA LYS A 24 12.20 15.78 -20.70
C LYS A 24 10.78 15.95 -21.26
N PHE A 25 9.79 16.07 -20.39
CA PHE A 25 8.36 16.18 -20.75
C PHE A 25 7.82 17.62 -20.70
N GLU A 26 8.70 18.62 -20.61
CA GLU A 26 8.34 20.05 -20.51
C GLU A 26 7.37 20.33 -19.33
N LYS A 27 7.65 19.72 -18.16
CA LYS A 27 6.91 19.92 -16.92
C LYS A 27 7.74 20.71 -15.92
N ASN A 28 7.10 21.65 -15.25
CA ASN A 28 7.70 22.48 -14.22
C ASN A 28 7.54 21.88 -12.82
N GLU A 29 8.21 22.49 -11.85
CA GLU A 29 8.14 22.09 -10.44
C GLU A 29 6.71 22.09 -9.87
N GLU A 30 5.89 23.06 -10.24
CA GLU A 30 4.48 23.12 -9.81
C GLU A 30 3.70 21.88 -10.26
N PHE A 31 3.94 21.39 -11.48
CA PHE A 31 3.36 20.15 -11.96
C PHE A 31 3.88 18.94 -11.19
N ILE A 32 5.20 18.89 -10.95
CA ILE A 32 5.86 17.76 -10.26
C ILE A 32 5.37 17.66 -8.81
N LEU A 33 5.40 18.73 -8.04
CA LEU A 33 5.01 18.72 -6.64
C LEU A 33 3.50 18.88 -6.43
N GLY A 34 2.84 19.71 -7.23
CA GLY A 34 1.41 20.03 -7.03
C GLY A 34 0.45 19.03 -7.69
N LYS A 35 0.86 18.32 -8.74
CA LYS A 35 0.02 17.32 -9.43
C LYS A 35 0.49 15.90 -9.17
N ILE A 36 1.74 15.61 -9.41
CA ILE A 36 2.34 14.29 -9.17
C ILE A 36 2.51 14.08 -7.66
N GLY A 37 3.23 14.98 -6.99
CA GLY A 37 3.50 14.94 -5.56
C GLY A 37 4.85 14.35 -5.21
N SER A 38 5.69 14.00 -6.21
CA SER A 38 6.96 13.32 -5.97
C SER A 38 8.11 13.99 -6.70
N ALA A 39 9.16 14.32 -5.97
CA ALA A 39 10.44 14.80 -6.48
C ALA A 39 11.38 13.66 -6.89
N PHE A 40 11.26 12.52 -6.21
CA PHE A 40 12.11 11.34 -6.42
C PHE A 40 11.27 10.07 -6.45
N LEU A 41 11.61 9.15 -7.35
CA LEU A 41 10.94 7.87 -7.52
C LEU A 41 11.96 6.75 -7.29
N PRO A 42 11.92 6.06 -6.13
CA PRO A 42 12.77 4.90 -5.87
C PRO A 42 12.64 3.84 -6.95
N ARG A 43 13.73 3.16 -7.26
CA ARG A 43 13.79 2.06 -8.22
C ARG A 43 14.58 0.91 -7.62
N LYS A 44 14.03 -0.28 -7.71
CA LYS A 44 14.78 -1.51 -7.41
C LYS A 44 16.01 -1.61 -8.30
N ASP A 45 17.03 -2.29 -7.86
CA ASP A 45 18.19 -2.60 -8.70
C ASP A 45 17.77 -3.57 -9.84
N ALA A 46 18.54 -3.55 -10.92
CA ALA A 46 18.19 -4.30 -12.13
C ALA A 46 18.13 -5.83 -11.90
N ASP A 47 18.92 -6.33 -10.97
CA ASP A 47 19.02 -7.74 -10.58
C ASP A 47 18.10 -8.14 -9.41
N GLN A 48 17.40 -7.16 -8.81
CA GLN A 48 16.40 -7.45 -7.78
C GLN A 48 15.06 -7.85 -8.41
N GLU A 49 14.36 -8.77 -7.75
CA GLU A 49 13.00 -9.14 -8.03
C GLU A 49 12.04 -8.68 -6.91
N THR A 50 10.75 -8.86 -7.10
CA THR A 50 9.72 -8.46 -6.12
C THR A 50 9.95 -9.14 -4.77
N SER A 51 10.35 -10.42 -4.78
CA SER A 51 10.68 -11.17 -3.56
C SER A 51 11.87 -10.59 -2.80
N ASP A 52 12.86 -9.99 -3.50
CA ASP A 52 14.02 -9.39 -2.84
C ASP A 52 13.60 -8.15 -2.04
N LEU A 53 12.72 -7.30 -2.61
CA LEU A 53 12.16 -6.16 -1.88
C LEU A 53 11.37 -6.63 -0.65
N CYS A 54 10.57 -7.69 -0.80
CA CYS A 54 9.84 -8.30 0.31
C CYS A 54 10.77 -8.76 1.44
N VAL A 55 11.87 -9.45 1.08
CA VAL A 55 12.87 -9.94 2.02
C VAL A 55 13.51 -8.79 2.81
N GLU A 56 13.88 -7.71 2.14
CA GLU A 56 14.45 -6.52 2.80
C GLU A 56 13.48 -5.89 3.81
N ALA A 57 12.20 -5.73 3.43
CA ALA A 57 11.18 -5.20 4.33
C ALA A 57 10.95 -6.10 5.56
N VAL A 58 10.93 -7.44 5.36
CA VAL A 58 10.79 -8.40 6.47
C VAL A 58 12.04 -8.43 7.35
N ASN A 59 13.23 -8.34 6.78
CA ASN A 59 14.47 -8.23 7.55
C ASN A 59 14.50 -6.95 8.42
N ALA A 60 14.06 -5.82 7.87
CA ALA A 60 13.88 -4.58 8.63
C ALA A 60 12.86 -4.77 9.78
N LEU A 61 11.76 -5.49 9.54
CA LEU A 61 10.78 -5.80 10.58
C LEU A 61 11.39 -6.65 11.70
N PHE A 62 12.15 -7.70 11.40
CA PHE A 62 12.82 -8.52 12.39
C PHE A 62 13.88 -7.73 13.17
N ALA A 63 14.64 -6.86 12.50
CA ALA A 63 15.63 -5.99 13.16
C ALA A 63 14.97 -5.05 14.18
N ASN A 64 13.81 -4.49 13.85
CA ASN A 64 13.04 -3.61 14.73
C ASN A 64 12.29 -4.36 15.86
N ASN A 65 12.12 -5.69 15.72
CA ASN A 65 11.37 -6.53 16.64
C ASN A 65 12.14 -7.81 17.01
N PRO A 66 13.21 -7.72 17.82
CA PRO A 66 14.10 -8.85 18.14
C PRO A 66 13.39 -10.01 18.89
N GLN A 67 12.20 -9.75 19.46
CA GLN A 67 11.35 -10.77 20.08
C GLN A 67 10.60 -11.62 19.03
N LEU A 68 10.38 -11.14 17.83
CA LEU A 68 9.78 -11.89 16.73
C LEU A 68 10.85 -12.79 16.09
N LYS A 69 10.63 -14.11 16.14
CA LYS A 69 11.58 -15.09 15.59
C LYS A 69 11.05 -15.68 14.29
N ARG A 70 11.94 -16.01 13.35
CA ARG A 70 11.57 -16.65 12.08
C ARG A 70 10.79 -17.94 12.29
N GLU A 71 11.21 -18.73 13.27
CA GLU A 71 10.60 -20.01 13.63
C GLU A 71 9.19 -19.87 14.23
N SER A 72 8.80 -18.67 14.66
CA SER A 72 7.47 -18.40 15.20
C SER A 72 6.46 -17.88 14.18
N ILE A 73 6.87 -17.71 12.94
CA ILE A 73 5.95 -17.26 11.87
C ILE A 73 5.07 -18.44 11.44
N ASP A 74 3.76 -18.20 11.44
CA ASP A 74 2.74 -19.19 11.11
C ASP A 74 2.15 -18.99 9.70
N VAL A 75 2.06 -17.72 9.26
CA VAL A 75 1.49 -17.36 7.95
C VAL A 75 2.24 -16.19 7.34
N LEU A 76 2.46 -16.27 6.03
CA LEU A 76 3.05 -15.24 5.18
C LEU A 76 2.11 -14.97 3.99
N ILE A 77 1.61 -13.75 3.88
CA ILE A 77 0.83 -13.32 2.72
C ILE A 77 1.59 -12.21 2.02
N VAL A 78 1.80 -12.35 0.71
CA VAL A 78 2.36 -11.29 -0.13
C VAL A 78 1.25 -10.68 -0.98
N VAL A 79 1.11 -9.36 -0.91
CA VAL A 79 0.20 -8.59 -1.76
C VAL A 79 1.02 -8.05 -2.92
N THR A 80 0.77 -8.57 -4.11
CA THR A 80 1.47 -8.15 -5.33
C THR A 80 0.68 -8.50 -6.59
N GLN A 81 0.81 -7.68 -7.62
CA GLN A 81 0.38 -7.96 -9.00
C GLN A 81 1.58 -8.11 -9.94
N ASN A 82 2.80 -7.84 -9.44
CA ASN A 82 4.06 -7.88 -10.18
C ASN A 82 5.06 -8.82 -9.52
N GLY A 83 4.60 -10.05 -9.19
CA GLY A 83 5.43 -11.08 -8.59
C GLY A 83 6.61 -11.51 -9.46
N ASP A 84 7.46 -12.35 -8.90
CA ASP A 84 8.55 -12.99 -9.62
C ASP A 84 7.98 -13.96 -10.65
N GLU A 85 8.77 -14.26 -11.69
CA GLU A 85 8.45 -15.30 -12.70
C GLU A 85 7.01 -15.20 -13.24
N GLU A 86 6.51 -13.99 -13.44
CA GLU A 86 5.12 -13.76 -13.88
C GLU A 86 4.05 -14.37 -12.92
N GLY A 87 4.43 -14.60 -11.66
CA GLY A 87 3.54 -15.11 -10.62
C GLY A 87 3.47 -16.64 -10.49
N LEU A 88 4.35 -17.39 -11.17
CA LEU A 88 4.43 -18.86 -11.04
C LEU A 88 5.91 -19.32 -10.89
N PRO A 89 6.34 -19.76 -9.70
CA PRO A 89 5.56 -19.92 -8.47
C PRO A 89 5.10 -18.58 -7.85
N HIS A 90 4.14 -18.65 -6.92
CA HIS A 90 3.70 -17.47 -6.19
C HIS A 90 4.83 -16.87 -5.35
N THR A 91 4.87 -15.55 -5.26
CA THR A 91 5.98 -14.80 -4.65
C THR A 91 6.19 -15.15 -3.17
N ALA A 92 5.12 -15.41 -2.42
CA ALA A 92 5.23 -15.79 -1.01
C ALA A 92 6.02 -17.08 -0.77
N ALA A 93 6.00 -18.04 -1.70
CA ALA A 93 6.83 -19.25 -1.58
C ALA A 93 8.31 -18.92 -1.75
N ILE A 94 8.65 -18.04 -2.67
CA ILE A 94 10.04 -17.60 -2.90
C ILE A 94 10.53 -16.81 -1.68
N VAL A 95 9.71 -15.92 -1.15
CA VAL A 95 10.03 -15.11 0.05
C VAL A 95 10.20 -16.02 1.28
N GLN A 96 9.35 -17.05 1.45
CA GLN A 96 9.49 -18.02 2.53
C GLN A 96 10.86 -18.68 2.53
N ASP A 97 11.32 -19.16 1.37
CA ASP A 97 12.63 -19.83 1.21
C ASP A 97 13.79 -18.84 1.45
N LYS A 98 13.77 -17.69 0.79
CA LYS A 98 14.79 -16.63 0.95
C LYS A 98 14.96 -16.17 2.40
N LEU A 99 13.89 -16.14 3.18
CA LEU A 99 13.91 -15.78 4.60
C LEU A 99 14.30 -16.95 5.51
N GLY A 100 14.33 -18.17 5.02
CA GLY A 100 14.54 -19.37 5.84
C GLY A 100 13.41 -19.60 6.85
N LEU A 101 12.16 -19.25 6.51
CA LEU A 101 11.01 -19.53 7.36
C LEU A 101 10.68 -21.04 7.34
N PRO A 102 10.07 -21.58 8.42
CA PRO A 102 9.69 -22.98 8.46
C PRO A 102 8.82 -23.41 7.28
N THR A 103 8.99 -24.64 6.79
CA THR A 103 8.13 -25.20 5.73
C THR A 103 6.68 -25.45 6.16
N THR A 104 6.38 -25.28 7.43
CA THR A 104 5.03 -25.32 8.00
C THR A 104 4.28 -24.00 7.89
N VAL A 105 4.94 -22.92 7.43
CA VAL A 105 4.30 -21.62 7.23
C VAL A 105 3.27 -21.73 6.10
N ALA A 106 2.04 -21.25 6.36
CA ALA A 106 1.06 -21.07 5.30
C ALA A 106 1.45 -19.85 4.45
N ALA A 107 1.90 -20.04 3.22
CA ALA A 107 2.36 -18.97 2.34
C ALA A 107 1.50 -18.87 1.08
N PHE A 108 1.01 -17.67 0.74
CA PHE A 108 0.25 -17.43 -0.49
C PHE A 108 0.21 -15.94 -0.86
N ASP A 109 -0.13 -15.64 -2.12
CA ASP A 109 -0.24 -14.29 -2.63
C ASP A 109 -1.71 -13.80 -2.69
N ILE A 110 -1.87 -12.48 -2.59
CA ILE A 110 -3.12 -11.78 -2.92
C ILE A 110 -2.83 -10.88 -4.12
N SER A 111 -3.47 -11.19 -5.26
CA SER A 111 -3.32 -10.42 -6.51
C SER A 111 -4.19 -9.15 -6.49
N LEU A 112 -3.83 -8.19 -5.63
CA LEU A 112 -4.41 -6.85 -5.57
C LEU A 112 -3.28 -5.80 -5.53
N GLY A 113 -3.54 -4.66 -6.16
CA GLY A 113 -2.62 -3.51 -6.13
C GLY A 113 -2.96 -2.53 -5.00
N CYS A 114 -3.34 -1.29 -5.36
CA CYS A 114 -3.49 -0.17 -4.43
C CYS A 114 -4.47 -0.39 -3.26
N SER A 115 -5.51 -1.20 -3.42
CA SER A 115 -6.44 -1.59 -2.35
C SER A 115 -5.93 -2.76 -1.52
N GLY A 116 -4.90 -3.44 -1.98
CA GLY A 116 -4.46 -4.75 -1.49
C GLY A 116 -4.05 -4.77 -0.02
N TYR A 117 -3.46 -3.69 0.50
CA TYR A 117 -3.12 -3.64 1.93
C TYR A 117 -4.36 -3.71 2.82
N VAL A 118 -5.42 -2.95 2.50
CA VAL A 118 -6.67 -2.95 3.29
C VAL A 118 -7.34 -4.31 3.25
N TYR A 119 -7.43 -4.94 2.07
CA TYR A 119 -7.93 -6.31 1.94
C TYR A 119 -7.03 -7.31 2.70
N GLY A 120 -5.71 -7.15 2.56
CA GLY A 120 -4.71 -8.06 3.11
C GLY A 120 -4.74 -8.14 4.64
N ILE A 121 -4.87 -7.02 5.36
CA ILE A 121 -4.92 -7.04 6.83
C ILE A 121 -6.15 -7.77 7.37
N TYR A 122 -7.30 -7.71 6.67
CA TYR A 122 -8.49 -8.48 7.04
C TYR A 122 -8.42 -9.94 6.59
N ALA A 123 -7.81 -10.21 5.43
CA ALA A 123 -7.60 -11.58 4.95
C ALA A 123 -6.69 -12.37 5.92
N ILE A 124 -5.53 -11.80 6.28
CA ILE A 124 -4.61 -12.46 7.21
C ILE A 124 -5.21 -12.59 8.61
N LYS A 125 -5.89 -11.55 9.12
CA LYS A 125 -6.60 -11.62 10.41
C LYS A 125 -7.64 -12.76 10.41
N GLY A 126 -8.51 -12.80 9.40
CA GLY A 126 -9.55 -13.84 9.29
C GLY A 126 -8.96 -15.23 9.15
N PHE A 127 -7.91 -15.39 8.37
CA PHE A 127 -7.19 -16.65 8.21
C PHE A 127 -6.58 -17.13 9.55
N MET A 128 -5.86 -16.23 10.25
CA MET A 128 -5.26 -16.54 11.54
C MET A 128 -6.30 -16.91 12.60
N GLU A 129 -7.41 -16.16 12.70
CA GLU A 129 -8.48 -16.43 13.67
C GLU A 129 -9.20 -17.74 13.37
N ALA A 130 -9.45 -18.06 12.10
CA ALA A 130 -10.10 -19.31 11.68
C ALA A 130 -9.23 -20.56 11.93
N THR A 131 -7.90 -20.41 11.86
CA THR A 131 -6.95 -21.52 11.96
C THR A 131 -6.22 -21.59 13.32
N GLY A 132 -6.40 -20.60 14.19
CA GLY A 132 -5.72 -20.51 15.49
C GLY A 132 -4.23 -20.12 15.41
N LEU A 133 -3.78 -19.57 14.26
CA LEU A 133 -2.42 -19.10 14.06
C LEU A 133 -2.19 -17.77 14.80
N LYS A 134 -0.95 -17.50 15.24
CA LYS A 134 -0.65 -16.42 16.18
C LYS A 134 0.24 -15.32 15.63
N ASN A 135 1.16 -15.65 14.73
CA ASN A 135 2.10 -14.70 14.12
C ASN A 135 2.01 -14.72 12.61
N GLY A 136 1.50 -13.64 12.05
CA GLY A 136 1.38 -13.47 10.61
C GLY A 136 2.25 -12.33 10.08
N LEU A 137 2.77 -12.50 8.89
CA LEU A 137 3.42 -11.48 8.09
C LEU A 137 2.55 -11.14 6.89
N LEU A 138 2.09 -9.90 6.80
CA LEU A 138 1.52 -9.35 5.58
C LEU A 138 2.59 -8.47 4.93
N VAL A 139 3.02 -8.86 3.74
CA VAL A 139 4.04 -8.15 2.97
C VAL A 139 3.40 -7.54 1.74
N THR A 140 3.78 -6.32 1.39
CA THR A 140 3.34 -5.67 0.15
C THR A 140 4.55 -5.31 -0.69
N ALA A 141 4.51 -5.57 -1.98
CA ALA A 141 5.51 -5.12 -2.94
C ALA A 141 4.94 -5.17 -4.36
N ASP A 142 4.88 -4.01 -4.99
CA ASP A 142 4.43 -3.87 -6.38
C ASP A 142 5.39 -2.98 -7.17
N PRO A 143 6.58 -3.46 -7.57
CA PRO A 143 7.53 -2.65 -8.33
C PRO A 143 7.01 -2.40 -9.75
N TYR A 144 6.31 -1.29 -9.96
CA TYR A 144 5.80 -0.88 -11.27
C TYR A 144 6.91 -0.47 -12.24
N SER A 145 8.14 -0.27 -11.76
CA SER A 145 9.32 -0.13 -12.63
C SER A 145 9.50 -1.31 -13.60
N LYS A 146 8.94 -2.49 -13.29
CA LYS A 146 8.94 -3.69 -14.16
C LYS A 146 8.03 -3.53 -15.40
N ILE A 147 6.99 -2.70 -15.34
CA ILE A 147 5.92 -2.67 -16.35
C ILE A 147 5.61 -1.27 -16.90
N VAL A 148 6.14 -0.20 -16.29
CA VAL A 148 5.94 1.18 -16.78
C VAL A 148 6.86 1.44 -17.97
N ASP A 149 6.30 2.01 -19.04
CA ASP A 149 7.08 2.54 -20.16
C ASP A 149 7.77 3.86 -19.75
N PRO A 150 9.09 3.94 -19.77
CA PRO A 150 9.83 5.17 -19.42
C PRO A 150 9.54 6.35 -20.37
N GLU A 151 8.98 6.09 -21.55
CA GLU A 151 8.59 7.12 -22.52
C GLU A 151 7.13 7.57 -22.34
N ASP A 152 6.30 6.86 -21.56
CA ASP A 152 4.96 7.32 -21.26
C ASP A 152 4.96 8.35 -20.12
N ARG A 153 4.82 9.62 -20.49
CA ARG A 153 4.73 10.76 -19.56
C ARG A 153 3.67 10.56 -18.46
N ASN A 154 2.57 9.86 -18.77
CA ASN A 154 1.43 9.79 -17.85
C ASN A 154 1.65 8.82 -16.70
N THR A 155 2.58 7.88 -16.86
CA THR A 155 2.84 6.82 -15.89
C THR A 155 4.25 6.88 -15.31
N THR A 156 5.27 7.19 -16.13
CA THR A 156 6.68 7.13 -15.70
C THR A 156 7.03 8.07 -14.54
N MET A 157 6.32 9.20 -14.40
CA MET A 157 6.54 10.19 -13.35
C MET A 157 5.79 9.91 -12.04
N LEU A 158 4.98 8.84 -11.96
CA LEU A 158 4.11 8.59 -10.82
C LEU A 158 4.65 7.57 -9.84
N PHE A 159 5.14 6.44 -10.34
CA PHE A 159 5.35 5.25 -9.53
C PHE A 159 6.76 5.15 -9.00
N GLY A 160 6.89 4.75 -7.74
CA GLY A 160 8.15 4.37 -7.11
C GLY A 160 8.07 2.95 -6.55
N ASP A 161 9.19 2.26 -6.46
CA ASP A 161 9.25 0.92 -5.91
C ASP A 161 9.46 0.97 -4.40
N ALA A 162 8.74 0.13 -3.68
CA ALA A 162 8.90 -0.08 -2.25
C ALA A 162 8.27 -1.40 -1.83
N ALA A 163 8.67 -1.91 -0.68
CA ALA A 163 8.01 -3.01 0.00
C ALA A 163 7.74 -2.65 1.47
N THR A 164 6.70 -3.25 2.06
CA THR A 164 6.44 -3.16 3.50
C THR A 164 6.15 -4.53 4.08
N ALA A 165 6.45 -4.71 5.36
CA ALA A 165 6.11 -5.90 6.12
C ALA A 165 5.34 -5.48 7.39
N THR A 166 4.16 -6.05 7.58
CA THR A 166 3.31 -5.82 8.75
C THR A 166 3.24 -7.09 9.57
N TRP A 167 3.66 -7.02 10.84
CA TRP A 167 3.46 -8.09 11.80
C TRP A 167 2.05 -8.05 12.37
N MET A 168 1.30 -9.11 12.14
CA MET A 168 -0.04 -9.35 12.68
C MET A 168 0.04 -10.35 13.82
N GLY A 169 -0.63 -10.07 14.95
CA GLY A 169 -0.58 -10.97 16.09
C GLY A 169 -1.49 -10.56 17.24
N GLU A 170 -1.46 -11.36 18.32
CA GLU A 170 -2.19 -11.08 19.57
C GLU A 170 -1.58 -9.90 20.32
N ASN A 171 -2.40 -9.24 21.15
CA ASN A 171 -2.02 -8.02 21.88
C ASN A 171 -1.45 -6.96 20.94
N PRO A 172 -2.23 -6.51 19.95
CA PRO A 172 -1.77 -5.59 18.94
C PRO A 172 -1.56 -4.18 19.49
N ALA A 173 -0.68 -3.41 18.84
CA ALA A 173 -0.56 -1.97 19.08
C ALA A 173 -1.75 -1.21 18.45
N TRP A 174 -2.34 -1.78 17.39
CA TRP A 174 -3.51 -1.26 16.71
C TRP A 174 -4.49 -2.36 16.35
N GLU A 175 -5.72 -2.19 16.78
CA GLU A 175 -6.84 -3.09 16.44
C GLU A 175 -7.45 -2.72 15.10
N LEU A 176 -7.97 -3.73 14.40
CA LEU A 176 -8.75 -3.54 13.17
C LEU A 176 -10.23 -3.39 13.55
N GLY A 177 -10.79 -2.22 13.29
CA GLY A 177 -12.20 -1.89 13.50
C GLY A 177 -13.07 -2.32 12.32
N LYS A 178 -14.14 -1.57 12.05
CA LYS A 178 -15.00 -1.81 10.89
C LYS A 178 -14.26 -1.54 9.58
N ALA A 179 -14.61 -2.29 8.55
CA ALA A 179 -14.12 -2.12 7.18
C ALA A 179 -15.24 -2.24 6.17
N LYS A 180 -15.05 -1.57 5.04
CA LYS A 180 -15.91 -1.68 3.85
C LYS A 180 -15.05 -1.95 2.62
N PHE A 181 -15.61 -2.68 1.67
CA PHE A 181 -14.93 -3.08 0.44
C PHE A 181 -15.84 -2.86 -0.76
N GLY A 182 -15.24 -2.70 -1.94
CA GLY A 182 -15.99 -2.58 -3.17
C GLY A 182 -15.14 -2.93 -4.38
N THR A 183 -15.82 -3.39 -5.43
CA THR A 183 -15.21 -3.73 -6.72
C THR A 183 -16.15 -3.34 -7.85
N ASP A 184 -15.61 -2.72 -8.89
CA ASP A 184 -16.31 -2.41 -10.14
C ASP A 184 -15.44 -2.83 -11.33
N GLY A 185 -15.67 -4.06 -11.80
CA GLY A 185 -14.96 -4.64 -12.93
C GLY A 185 -15.20 -3.93 -14.27
N SER A 186 -16.24 -3.09 -14.38
CA SER A 186 -16.47 -2.29 -15.59
C SER A 186 -15.37 -1.25 -15.83
N GLY A 187 -14.63 -0.89 -14.77
CA GLY A 187 -13.47 0.01 -14.81
C GLY A 187 -12.15 -0.66 -15.23
N ALA A 188 -12.10 -1.97 -15.39
CA ALA A 188 -10.88 -2.70 -15.74
C ALA A 188 -10.15 -2.16 -16.99
N PRO A 189 -10.82 -1.67 -18.05
CA PRO A 189 -10.12 -1.10 -19.20
C PRO A 189 -9.30 0.17 -18.90
N HIS A 190 -9.50 0.80 -17.75
CA HIS A 190 -8.82 2.06 -17.39
C HIS A 190 -7.47 1.87 -16.71
N LEU A 191 -7.21 0.68 -16.14
CA LEU A 191 -5.96 0.32 -15.48
C LEU A 191 -5.66 -1.15 -15.80
N LYS A 192 -4.73 -1.41 -16.69
CA LYS A 192 -4.41 -2.78 -17.14
C LYS A 192 -2.99 -2.88 -17.67
N VAL A 193 -2.49 -4.09 -17.74
CA VAL A 193 -1.28 -4.42 -18.52
C VAL A 193 -1.71 -4.98 -19.88
N THR A 194 -1.06 -4.54 -20.95
CA THR A 194 -1.23 -5.06 -22.30
C THR A 194 0.16 -5.23 -22.90
N ASP A 195 0.47 -6.43 -23.38
CA ASP A 195 1.77 -6.77 -23.94
C ASP A 195 2.96 -6.41 -23.01
N GLY A 196 2.80 -6.68 -21.72
CA GLY A 196 3.80 -6.40 -20.68
C GLY A 196 3.91 -4.93 -20.25
N VAL A 197 3.15 -4.02 -20.85
CA VAL A 197 3.22 -2.58 -20.56
C VAL A 197 1.96 -2.11 -19.83
N PHE A 198 2.14 -1.34 -18.78
CA PHE A 198 1.06 -0.76 -17.99
C PHE A 198 0.39 0.41 -18.72
N PHE A 199 -0.92 0.34 -18.84
CA PHE A 199 -1.78 1.39 -19.37
C PHE A 199 -2.66 2.00 -18.29
N MET A 200 -2.72 3.33 -18.23
CA MET A 200 -3.60 4.07 -17.33
C MET A 200 -4.36 5.18 -18.03
N ASN A 201 -5.70 5.14 -17.95
CA ASN A 201 -6.54 6.30 -18.25
C ASN A 201 -6.64 7.21 -17.02
N GLY A 202 -5.68 8.11 -16.86
CA GLY A 202 -5.55 8.96 -15.66
C GLY A 202 -6.80 9.79 -15.34
N ARG A 203 -7.55 10.25 -16.37
CA ARG A 203 -8.80 11.00 -16.16
C ARG A 203 -9.89 10.14 -15.51
N GLN A 204 -10.06 8.91 -15.98
CA GLN A 204 -11.08 8.00 -15.43
C GLN A 204 -10.70 7.54 -14.01
N VAL A 205 -9.43 7.28 -13.77
CA VAL A 205 -8.91 6.94 -12.44
C VAL A 205 -9.10 8.10 -11.46
N PHE A 206 -8.80 9.33 -11.87
CA PHE A 206 -9.03 10.52 -11.06
C PHE A 206 -10.52 10.72 -10.73
N ASN A 207 -11.40 10.59 -11.72
CA ASN A 207 -12.85 10.72 -11.52
C ASN A 207 -13.38 9.64 -10.58
N PHE A 208 -12.92 8.39 -10.72
CA PHE A 208 -13.24 7.31 -9.82
C PHE A 208 -12.84 7.63 -8.37
N ALA A 209 -11.58 8.03 -8.15
CA ALA A 209 -11.08 8.36 -6.83
C ALA A 209 -11.89 9.49 -6.18
N LEU A 210 -12.16 10.57 -6.95
CA LEU A 210 -12.89 11.75 -6.47
C LEU A 210 -14.35 11.46 -6.08
N LEU A 211 -15.01 10.52 -6.76
CA LEU A 211 -16.42 10.22 -6.53
C LEU A 211 -16.60 9.07 -5.51
N LYS A 212 -15.82 8.01 -5.63
CA LYS A 212 -16.02 6.79 -4.84
C LYS A 212 -15.36 6.84 -3.47
N VAL A 213 -14.13 7.35 -3.39
CA VAL A 213 -13.37 7.28 -2.13
C VAL A 213 -13.99 8.11 -1.01
N PRO A 214 -14.37 9.39 -1.23
CA PRO A 214 -15.04 10.17 -0.18
C PRO A 214 -16.38 9.57 0.26
N ALA A 215 -17.22 9.16 -0.71
CA ALA A 215 -18.51 8.52 -0.40
C ALA A 215 -18.32 7.25 0.46
N HIS A 216 -17.36 6.41 0.08
CA HIS A 216 -17.06 5.17 0.79
C HIS A 216 -16.49 5.40 2.20
N LEU A 217 -15.67 6.45 2.38
CA LEU A 217 -15.19 6.84 3.71
C LEU A 217 -16.31 7.40 4.58
N HIS A 218 -17.21 8.24 4.05
CA HIS A 218 -18.38 8.72 4.78
C HIS A 218 -19.29 7.56 5.22
N GLU A 219 -19.59 6.62 4.32
CA GLU A 219 -20.35 5.42 4.65
C GLU A 219 -19.66 4.56 5.72
N LEU A 220 -18.33 4.46 5.70
CA LEU A 220 -17.57 3.73 6.74
C LEU A 220 -17.69 4.41 8.10
N LEU A 221 -17.59 5.74 8.15
CA LEU A 221 -17.74 6.52 9.37
C LEU A 221 -19.17 6.38 9.94
N GLU A 222 -20.18 6.52 9.10
CA GLU A 222 -21.59 6.34 9.48
C GLU A 222 -21.83 4.95 10.04
N ASP A 223 -21.42 3.90 9.34
CA ASP A 223 -21.55 2.51 9.82
C ASP A 223 -20.78 2.26 11.14
N SER A 224 -19.79 3.08 11.43
CA SER A 224 -18.98 2.99 12.65
C SER A 224 -19.49 3.85 13.80
N ASP A 225 -20.60 4.59 13.61
CA ASP A 225 -21.10 5.61 14.52
C ASP A 225 -20.05 6.68 14.84
N LEU A 226 -19.26 7.09 13.83
CA LEU A 226 -18.17 8.06 13.93
C LEU A 226 -18.41 9.27 13.02
N GLN A 227 -17.85 10.41 13.43
CA GLN A 227 -17.75 11.61 12.62
C GLN A 227 -16.30 11.84 12.19
N THR A 228 -16.07 12.72 11.21
CA THR A 228 -14.73 13.11 10.77
C THR A 228 -13.87 13.63 11.94
N SER A 229 -14.48 14.35 12.88
CA SER A 229 -13.83 14.86 14.10
C SER A 229 -13.28 13.76 15.02
N ASP A 230 -13.85 12.55 14.97
CA ASP A 230 -13.41 11.41 15.78
C ASP A 230 -12.17 10.70 15.22
N ILE A 231 -11.74 11.07 14.01
CA ILE A 231 -10.58 10.53 13.32
C ILE A 231 -9.38 11.47 13.50
N ASP A 232 -8.27 10.95 13.95
CA ASP A 232 -7.03 11.73 14.11
C ASP A 232 -6.31 11.95 12.78
N ALA A 233 -6.33 10.94 11.89
CA ALA A 233 -5.71 11.03 10.57
C ALA A 233 -6.38 10.10 9.54
N PHE A 234 -6.36 10.52 8.29
CA PHE A 234 -6.72 9.71 7.12
C PHE A 234 -5.46 9.35 6.34
N CYS A 235 -5.08 8.08 6.38
CA CYS A 235 -3.96 7.52 5.62
C CYS A 235 -4.51 6.81 4.38
N ILE A 236 -4.70 7.57 3.30
CA ILE A 236 -5.23 7.04 2.05
C ILE A 236 -4.12 6.71 1.05
N HIS A 237 -4.41 5.85 0.08
CA HIS A 237 -3.51 5.54 -1.02
C HIS A 237 -2.96 6.80 -1.67
N GLN A 238 -1.64 6.85 -1.83
CA GLN A 238 -0.89 7.99 -2.37
C GLN A 238 -0.80 7.90 -3.91
N GLY A 239 -1.95 7.93 -4.60
CA GLY A 239 -2.00 7.79 -6.05
C GLY A 239 -1.35 8.97 -6.80
N SER A 240 -1.54 10.19 -6.31
CA SER A 240 -0.84 11.44 -6.67
C SER A 240 -1.26 12.54 -5.70
N ALA A 241 -0.49 13.64 -5.60
CA ALA A 241 -0.87 14.79 -4.78
C ALA A 241 -2.25 15.34 -5.16
N ALA A 242 -2.53 15.43 -6.46
CA ALA A 242 -3.83 15.92 -6.95
C ALA A 242 -5.00 15.04 -6.48
N ILE A 243 -4.83 13.71 -6.40
CA ILE A 243 -5.86 12.78 -5.91
C ILE A 243 -6.06 12.97 -4.40
N VAL A 244 -4.99 12.96 -3.61
CA VAL A 244 -5.08 13.12 -2.15
C VAL A 244 -5.76 14.46 -1.82
N ASP A 245 -5.34 15.55 -2.43
CA ASP A 245 -5.92 16.89 -2.22
C ASP A 245 -7.39 16.97 -2.67
N ALA A 246 -7.75 16.27 -3.75
CA ALA A 246 -9.13 16.27 -4.24
C ALA A 246 -10.07 15.48 -3.32
N VAL A 247 -9.60 14.37 -2.75
CA VAL A 247 -10.34 13.59 -1.74
C VAL A 247 -10.46 14.40 -0.44
N ALA A 248 -9.36 14.96 0.06
CA ALA A 248 -9.33 15.75 1.30
C ALA A 248 -10.31 16.93 1.28
N ARG A 249 -10.43 17.63 0.15
CA ARG A 249 -11.40 18.73 -0.01
C ARG A 249 -12.88 18.34 0.09
N ARG A 250 -13.19 17.04 0.12
CA ARG A 250 -14.56 16.53 0.34
C ARG A 250 -14.91 16.38 1.82
N PHE A 251 -13.93 16.58 2.70
CA PHE A 251 -14.10 16.54 4.16
C PHE A 251 -13.99 17.97 4.69
N GLU A 252 -15.16 18.63 4.83
CA GLU A 252 -15.24 20.02 5.22
C GLU A 252 -14.66 20.25 6.61
N GLY A 253 -13.81 21.27 6.71
CA GLY A 253 -13.22 21.74 7.97
C GLY A 253 -11.98 20.95 8.45
N GLU A 254 -11.63 19.81 7.84
CA GLU A 254 -10.52 18.96 8.33
C GLU A 254 -9.64 18.34 7.22
N PRO A 255 -9.36 19.07 6.11
CA PRO A 255 -8.52 18.52 5.03
C PRO A 255 -7.08 18.22 5.48
N GLU A 256 -6.60 18.88 6.54
CA GLU A 256 -5.26 18.68 7.11
C GLU A 256 -5.07 17.32 7.78
N LYS A 257 -6.16 16.63 8.12
CA LYS A 257 -6.09 15.25 8.63
C LYS A 257 -5.69 14.22 7.57
N PHE A 258 -5.77 14.58 6.27
CA PHE A 258 -5.34 13.72 5.18
C PHE A 258 -3.83 13.77 5.01
N ILE A 259 -3.16 12.72 5.42
CA ILE A 259 -1.69 12.65 5.35
C ILE A 259 -1.26 12.53 3.88
N LYS A 260 -0.39 13.44 3.46
CA LYS A 260 0.24 13.44 2.15
C LYS A 260 1.76 13.40 2.32
N ASP A 261 2.36 12.26 2.01
CA ASP A 261 3.79 12.02 2.19
C ASP A 261 4.30 11.06 1.11
N MET A 262 4.56 11.61 -0.07
CA MET A 262 5.00 10.87 -1.24
C MET A 262 6.14 11.55 -2.01
N VAL A 263 6.72 12.62 -1.43
CA VAL A 263 7.72 13.44 -2.14
C VAL A 263 8.93 12.60 -2.55
N GLU A 264 9.37 11.70 -1.67
CA GLU A 264 10.55 10.86 -1.85
C GLU A 264 10.22 9.40 -2.28
N THR A 265 8.94 9.08 -2.46
CA THR A 265 8.54 7.69 -2.75
C THR A 265 7.65 7.56 -3.98
N GLY A 266 6.93 8.61 -4.33
CA GLY A 266 5.87 8.52 -5.32
C GLY A 266 4.74 7.59 -4.92
N ASN A 267 4.02 7.08 -5.90
CA ASN A 267 2.99 6.07 -5.75
C ASN A 267 3.63 4.68 -5.69
N THR A 268 3.65 4.07 -4.52
CA THR A 268 4.22 2.73 -4.27
C THR A 268 3.15 1.63 -4.23
N ILE A 269 2.03 1.84 -4.91
CA ILE A 269 0.91 0.89 -5.10
C ILE A 269 0.39 0.33 -3.76
N SER A 270 0.52 -0.99 -3.53
CA SER A 270 0.07 -1.67 -2.31
C SER A 270 0.83 -1.23 -1.06
N SER A 271 2.05 -0.74 -1.21
CA SER A 271 2.91 -0.29 -0.11
C SER A 271 2.61 1.14 0.36
N SER A 272 1.83 1.94 -0.39
CA SER A 272 1.63 3.37 -0.07
C SER A 272 0.94 3.63 1.26
N VAL A 273 -0.09 2.86 1.60
CA VAL A 273 -0.80 3.00 2.89
C VAL A 273 0.08 2.53 4.06
N PRO A 274 0.67 1.32 4.05
CA PRO A 274 1.50 0.88 5.18
C PRO A 274 2.77 1.72 5.37
N LEU A 275 3.34 2.35 4.35
CA LEU A 275 4.42 3.33 4.50
C LEU A 275 3.99 4.55 5.33
N LEU A 276 2.79 5.10 5.07
CA LEU A 276 2.25 6.18 5.90
C LEU A 276 2.03 5.74 7.34
N LEU A 277 1.50 4.53 7.56
CA LEU A 277 1.25 4.00 8.88
C LEU A 277 2.55 3.79 9.67
N GLU A 278 3.60 3.25 9.04
CA GLU A 278 4.91 3.12 9.67
C GLU A 278 5.45 4.49 10.10
N LYS A 279 5.46 5.45 9.19
CA LYS A 279 6.10 6.75 9.39
C LYS A 279 5.34 7.65 10.37
N HIS A 280 4.02 7.64 10.33
CA HIS A 280 3.21 8.62 11.03
C HIS A 280 2.37 8.04 12.18
N MET A 281 1.88 6.79 12.08
CA MET A 281 0.95 6.24 13.04
C MET A 281 1.64 5.60 14.26
N LEU A 282 2.69 4.81 14.05
CA LEU A 282 3.24 3.94 15.11
C LEU A 282 3.73 4.71 16.33
N ASN A 283 4.36 5.86 16.12
CA ASN A 283 4.93 6.70 17.19
C ASN A 283 4.08 7.95 17.49
N SER A 284 2.86 8.04 16.98
CA SER A 284 1.97 9.17 17.18
C SER A 284 1.18 9.06 18.49
N SER A 285 0.56 10.16 18.89
CA SER A 285 -0.46 10.18 19.94
C SER A 285 -1.86 9.80 19.42
N TRP A 286 -1.99 9.48 18.12
CA TRP A 286 -3.26 9.15 17.49
C TRP A 286 -3.91 7.92 18.12
N LYS A 287 -5.22 7.97 18.25
CA LYS A 287 -6.05 6.89 18.81
C LYS A 287 -6.85 6.19 17.73
N ARG A 288 -7.22 6.91 16.67
CA ARG A 288 -8.07 6.39 15.62
C ARG A 288 -7.64 6.92 14.26
N VAL A 289 -7.38 6.01 13.33
CA VAL A 289 -6.93 6.33 11.97
C VAL A 289 -7.88 5.66 10.97
N ALA A 290 -8.33 6.41 9.98
CA ALA A 290 -9.02 5.84 8.82
C ALA A 290 -8.02 5.57 7.71
N ILE A 291 -8.05 4.36 7.16
CA ILE A 291 -7.23 3.98 6.01
C ILE A 291 -8.11 3.73 4.78
N SER A 292 -7.60 4.02 3.60
CA SER A 292 -8.29 3.69 2.34
C SER A 292 -7.30 3.38 1.23
N GLY A 293 -7.43 2.20 0.63
CA GLY A 293 -6.72 1.78 -0.57
C GLY A 293 -7.69 1.68 -1.75
N PHE A 294 -7.29 2.17 -2.92
CA PHE A 294 -8.17 2.18 -4.11
C PHE A 294 -7.34 2.27 -5.40
N GLY A 295 -7.81 1.60 -6.45
CA GLY A 295 -7.12 1.60 -7.75
C GLY A 295 -7.55 0.46 -8.66
N VAL A 296 -6.54 -0.27 -9.15
CA VAL A 296 -6.71 -1.35 -10.13
C VAL A 296 -7.83 -2.31 -9.75
N GLY A 297 -8.71 -2.64 -10.81
CA GLY A 297 -9.83 -3.53 -10.65
C GLY A 297 -11.04 -3.06 -11.46
N LEU A 298 -11.67 -1.88 -11.18
CA LEU A 298 -11.40 -1.01 -10.05
C LEU A 298 -11.79 -1.69 -8.73
N SER A 299 -10.97 -1.53 -7.71
CA SER A 299 -11.26 -2.03 -6.38
C SER A 299 -10.91 -0.98 -5.32
N TRP A 300 -11.60 -1.01 -4.20
CA TRP A 300 -11.33 -0.13 -3.06
C TRP A 300 -11.68 -0.81 -1.75
N GLY A 301 -10.99 -0.41 -0.70
CA GLY A 301 -11.26 -0.84 0.66
C GLY A 301 -10.90 0.26 1.63
N SER A 302 -11.72 0.44 2.66
CA SER A 302 -11.46 1.39 3.73
C SER A 302 -11.71 0.74 5.09
N ALA A 303 -10.95 1.14 6.10
CA ALA A 303 -11.07 0.57 7.44
C ALA A 303 -10.71 1.61 8.52
N ILE A 304 -11.21 1.38 9.73
CA ILE A 304 -10.80 2.09 10.93
C ILE A 304 -9.77 1.26 11.68
N LEU A 305 -8.66 1.88 12.03
CA LEU A 305 -7.66 1.34 12.95
C LEU A 305 -7.77 2.12 14.26
N GLN A 306 -7.70 1.42 15.40
CA GLN A 306 -7.78 2.08 16.71
C GLN A 306 -6.78 1.49 17.70
N ARG A 307 -6.29 2.32 18.61
CA ARG A 307 -5.50 1.84 19.75
C ARG A 307 -6.40 1.12 20.74
N PRO A 308 -5.93 0.02 21.35
CA PRO A 308 -6.64 -0.69 22.42
C PRO A 308 -6.97 0.20 23.62
#